data_07074e2edb9e635346295ff43206d829
#
_entry.id   07074e2edb9e635346295ff43206d829
#
_cell.length_a   1.000
_cell.length_b   1.000
_cell.length_c   1.000
_cell.angle_alpha   90.00
_cell.angle_beta   90.00
_cell.angle_gamma   90.00
#
_symmetry.space_group_name_H-M   'P 1'
#
loop_
_entity.id
_entity.type
_entity.pdbx_description
1 polymer ?
#
loop_
_entity_poly.entity_id
_entity_poly.type
_entity_poly.pdbx_seq_one_letter_code
_entity_poly.pdbx_strand_id
1 'polypeptide(L)'
;IIENIKTLFYALIIALIIRSFLFQPFYIPSSSMEPNLLIGDRLFVSKYTYGYSKHSFPFSPNFSDKRFLKEKPERGDIIVFKTPADNRTDYIKRLIGLPGDEIQIVEGKLRLNNNEIARNKIEMRTKISCGNEFIDAIFYKETLPNKKEYVAAYRKKGTMMNTDKFVVPKEHYFFMGDNRDCSKDSRY
;
A
#
# COMPACT_ATOMS: atom_id res chain seq x y z
N ILE A 1 -4.23 -27.53 -36.74
CA ILE A 1 -4.96 -27.66 -35.46
C ILE A 1 -3.98 -28.04 -34.34
N ILE A 2 -3.19 -29.08 -34.44
CA ILE A 2 -2.24 -29.55 -33.41
C ILE A 2 -1.18 -28.50 -33.10
N GLU A 3 -0.64 -27.79 -34.10
CA GLU A 3 0.34 -26.70 -33.87
C GLU A 3 -0.25 -25.53 -33.12
N ASN A 4 -1.49 -25.13 -33.45
CA ASN A 4 -2.18 -24.08 -32.72
C ASN A 4 -2.42 -24.46 -31.25
N ILE A 5 -2.73 -25.72 -30.96
CA ILE A 5 -2.90 -26.24 -29.60
C ILE A 5 -1.57 -26.19 -28.83
N LYS A 6 -0.46 -26.59 -29.45
CA LYS A 6 0.87 -26.48 -28.84
C LYS A 6 1.25 -25.03 -28.54
N THR A 7 1.01 -24.11 -29.47
CA THR A 7 1.29 -22.69 -29.29
C THR A 7 0.48 -22.13 -28.14
N LEU A 8 -0.82 -22.44 -28.05
CA LEU A 8 -1.68 -22.01 -26.96
C LEU A 8 -1.20 -22.56 -25.61
N PHE A 9 -0.78 -23.81 -25.57
CA PHE A 9 -0.25 -24.47 -24.37
C PHE A 9 1.03 -23.78 -23.87
N TYR A 10 1.99 -23.50 -24.77
CA TYR A 10 3.21 -22.78 -24.39
C TYR A 10 2.91 -21.34 -23.94
N ALA A 11 2.01 -20.65 -24.62
CA ALA A 11 1.60 -19.30 -24.22
C ALA A 11 0.98 -19.29 -22.81
N LEU A 12 0.16 -20.29 -22.49
CA LEU A 12 -0.43 -20.43 -21.15
C LEU A 12 0.65 -20.69 -20.09
N ILE A 13 1.61 -21.58 -20.36
CA ILE A 13 2.72 -21.85 -19.43
C ILE A 13 3.53 -20.58 -19.18
N ILE A 14 3.90 -19.86 -20.24
CA ILE A 14 4.67 -18.61 -20.12
C ILE A 14 3.89 -17.57 -19.31
N ALA A 15 2.60 -17.42 -19.59
CA ALA A 15 1.74 -16.50 -18.83
C ALA A 15 1.65 -16.87 -17.33
N LEU A 16 1.54 -18.17 -17.02
CA LEU A 16 1.54 -18.65 -15.63
C LEU A 16 2.87 -18.41 -14.94
N ILE A 17 4.00 -18.59 -15.61
CA ILE A 17 5.34 -18.30 -15.08
C ILE A 17 5.46 -16.79 -14.78
N ILE A 18 5.13 -15.94 -15.75
CA ILE A 18 5.19 -14.48 -15.58
C ILE A 18 4.32 -14.05 -14.40
N ARG A 19 3.06 -14.50 -14.35
CA ARG A 19 2.11 -14.17 -13.30
C ARG A 19 2.54 -14.70 -11.92
N SER A 20 3.20 -15.84 -11.84
CA SER A 20 3.63 -16.45 -10.59
C SER A 20 4.90 -15.81 -10.02
N PHE A 21 5.86 -15.47 -10.88
CA PHE A 21 7.20 -15.10 -10.46
C PHE A 21 7.57 -13.64 -10.72
N LEU A 22 6.97 -12.97 -11.70
CA LEU A 22 7.39 -11.64 -12.08
C LEU A 22 6.38 -10.57 -11.69
N PHE A 23 5.25 -10.51 -12.39
CA PHE A 23 4.29 -9.41 -12.26
C PHE A 23 2.85 -9.91 -12.16
N GLN A 24 2.09 -9.23 -11.34
CA GLN A 24 0.65 -9.45 -11.25
C GLN A 24 -0.08 -8.14 -11.54
N PRO A 25 -1.03 -8.15 -12.50
CA PRO A 25 -1.88 -7.00 -12.73
C PRO A 25 -2.86 -6.82 -11.56
N PHE A 26 -3.03 -5.56 -11.14
CA PHE A 26 -4.00 -5.14 -10.14
C PHE A 26 -4.82 -3.98 -10.68
N TYR A 27 -6.03 -3.88 -10.19
CA TYR A 27 -6.95 -2.78 -10.41
C TYR A 27 -7.19 -2.07 -9.07
N ILE A 28 -7.25 -0.75 -9.08
CA ILE A 28 -7.47 0.06 -7.88
C ILE A 28 -8.97 0.33 -7.70
N PRO A 29 -9.65 -0.33 -6.74
CA PRO A 29 -11.08 -0.18 -6.54
C PRO A 29 -11.45 0.92 -5.54
N SER A 30 -10.48 1.48 -4.82
CA SER A 30 -10.74 2.41 -3.71
C SER A 30 -9.86 3.65 -3.75
N SER A 31 -10.35 4.73 -3.15
CA SER A 31 -9.67 6.03 -3.07
C SER A 31 -8.60 6.13 -1.98
N SER A 32 -8.33 5.05 -1.24
CA SER A 32 -7.47 5.12 -0.04
C SER A 32 -6.03 5.54 -0.30
N MET A 33 -5.57 5.46 -1.55
CA MET A 33 -4.22 5.86 -1.98
C MET A 33 -4.23 7.13 -2.85
N GLU A 34 -5.38 7.80 -3.00
CA GLU A 34 -5.42 9.12 -3.64
C GLU A 34 -4.56 10.12 -2.86
N PRO A 35 -3.84 11.00 -3.53
CA PRO A 35 -3.87 11.28 -4.98
C PRO A 35 -2.87 10.46 -5.81
N ASN A 36 -2.05 9.61 -5.20
CA ASN A 36 -0.96 8.93 -5.89
C ASN A 36 -1.44 7.75 -6.76
N LEU A 37 -2.52 7.07 -6.32
CA LEU A 37 -3.20 6.04 -7.11
C LEU A 37 -4.69 6.39 -7.15
N LEU A 38 -5.27 6.41 -8.34
CA LEU A 38 -6.66 6.77 -8.56
C LEU A 38 -7.56 5.54 -8.67
N ILE A 39 -8.83 5.71 -8.32
CA ILE A 39 -9.83 4.67 -8.63
C ILE A 39 -9.85 4.44 -10.14
N GLY A 40 -9.76 3.18 -10.56
CA GLY A 40 -9.73 2.79 -11.96
C GLY A 40 -8.32 2.53 -12.51
N ASP A 41 -7.27 2.94 -11.81
CA ASP A 41 -5.90 2.67 -12.23
C ASP A 41 -5.64 1.17 -12.35
N ARG A 42 -4.88 0.80 -13.36
CA ARG A 42 -4.34 -0.54 -13.55
C ARG A 42 -2.83 -0.49 -13.40
N LEU A 43 -2.29 -1.34 -12.56
CA LEU A 43 -0.86 -1.37 -12.27
C LEU A 43 -0.34 -2.81 -12.26
N PHE A 44 0.96 -2.94 -12.41
CA PHE A 44 1.65 -4.21 -12.23
C PHE A 44 2.41 -4.21 -10.92
N VAL A 45 2.17 -5.22 -10.10
CA VAL A 45 2.88 -5.44 -8.84
C VAL A 45 3.99 -6.45 -9.07
N SER A 46 5.22 -6.06 -8.77
CA SER A 46 6.37 -6.97 -8.78
C SER A 46 6.30 -7.94 -7.61
N LYS A 47 6.45 -9.22 -7.88
CA LYS A 47 6.41 -10.26 -6.84
C LYS A 47 7.78 -10.58 -6.25
N TYR A 48 8.83 -10.35 -7.00
CA TYR A 48 10.20 -10.67 -6.62
C TYR A 48 10.82 -9.67 -5.64
N THR A 49 10.29 -8.44 -5.55
CA THR A 49 10.89 -7.35 -4.76
C THR A 49 11.06 -7.70 -3.28
N TYR A 50 10.08 -8.40 -2.68
CA TYR A 50 10.16 -8.76 -1.26
C TYR A 50 10.15 -10.28 -1.06
N GLY A 51 10.49 -11.05 -2.11
CA GLY A 51 10.46 -12.50 -2.11
C GLY A 51 9.05 -13.09 -2.21
N TYR A 52 8.97 -14.42 -2.20
CA TYR A 52 7.77 -15.16 -2.51
C TYR A 52 7.13 -15.76 -1.27
N SER A 53 5.82 -15.69 -1.19
CA SER A 53 4.98 -16.37 -0.19
C SER A 53 3.98 -17.28 -0.90
N LYS A 54 3.22 -18.06 -0.14
CA LYS A 54 2.11 -18.85 -0.71
C LYS A 54 1.14 -18.01 -1.56
N HIS A 55 0.94 -16.74 -1.20
CA HIS A 55 0.08 -15.81 -1.95
C HIS A 55 0.69 -15.29 -3.27
N SER A 56 1.96 -15.58 -3.52
CA SER A 56 2.59 -15.26 -4.79
C SER A 56 2.15 -16.20 -5.92
N PHE A 57 1.63 -17.38 -5.58
CA PHE A 57 1.23 -18.41 -6.54
C PHE A 57 -0.29 -18.43 -6.75
N PRO A 58 -0.75 -18.88 -7.92
CA PRO A 58 -2.17 -19.11 -8.16
C PRO A 58 -2.76 -20.05 -7.10
N PHE A 59 -4.01 -19.75 -6.69
CA PHE A 59 -4.74 -20.52 -5.67
C PHE A 59 -4.12 -20.54 -4.27
N SER A 60 -3.04 -19.79 -4.02
CA SER A 60 -2.37 -19.70 -2.71
C SER A 60 -2.12 -21.06 -2.05
N PRO A 61 -1.37 -21.97 -2.69
CA PRO A 61 -1.17 -23.34 -2.21
C PRO A 61 -0.50 -23.33 -0.82
N ASN A 62 -0.99 -24.18 0.07
CA ASN A 62 -0.57 -24.21 1.47
C ASN A 62 0.70 -25.08 1.67
N PHE A 63 1.83 -24.68 1.05
CA PHE A 63 3.10 -25.42 1.17
C PHE A 63 4.06 -24.80 2.20
N SER A 64 3.91 -23.51 2.55
CA SER A 64 4.73 -22.86 3.57
C SER A 64 4.11 -21.53 3.98
N ASP A 65 4.17 -21.22 5.27
CA ASP A 65 3.83 -19.89 5.81
C ASP A 65 5.03 -18.93 5.80
N LYS A 66 6.23 -19.45 5.47
CA LYS A 66 7.45 -18.64 5.40
C LYS A 66 7.62 -18.04 4.00
N ARG A 67 8.21 -16.86 3.96
CA ARG A 67 8.58 -16.18 2.71
C ARG A 67 9.98 -16.61 2.28
N PHE A 68 10.13 -16.96 0.99
CA PHE A 68 11.41 -17.31 0.35
C PHE A 68 12.05 -16.05 -0.27
N LEU A 69 13.38 -15.98 -0.30
CA LEU A 69 14.15 -14.85 -0.84
C LEU A 69 13.67 -13.52 -0.23
N LYS A 70 13.57 -13.50 1.10
CA LYS A 70 12.99 -12.40 1.87
C LYS A 70 13.89 -11.17 1.81
N GLU A 71 13.39 -10.11 1.16
CA GLU A 71 13.93 -8.77 1.27
C GLU A 71 13.08 -7.93 2.22
N LYS A 72 13.73 -6.98 2.90
CA LYS A 72 13.04 -6.09 3.82
C LYS A 72 12.46 -4.90 3.05
N PRO A 73 11.17 -4.60 3.22
CA PRO A 73 10.60 -3.41 2.62
C PRO A 73 11.14 -2.14 3.27
N GLU A 74 11.24 -1.10 2.49
CA GLU A 74 11.71 0.21 2.94
C GLU A 74 10.54 1.15 3.26
N ARG A 75 10.77 2.05 4.19
CA ARG A 75 9.80 3.11 4.50
C ARG A 75 9.48 3.93 3.26
N GLY A 76 8.20 4.16 3.02
CA GLY A 76 7.69 4.88 1.85
C GLY A 76 7.29 3.98 0.68
N ASP A 77 7.61 2.69 0.71
CA ASP A 77 7.18 1.75 -0.33
C ASP A 77 5.66 1.59 -0.35
N ILE A 78 5.09 1.50 -1.55
CA ILE A 78 3.69 1.12 -1.75
C ILE A 78 3.64 -0.40 -1.91
N ILE A 79 2.91 -1.05 -1.01
CA ILE A 79 2.90 -2.51 -0.93
C ILE A 79 1.47 -3.04 -1.02
N VAL A 80 1.31 -4.10 -1.81
CA VAL A 80 0.09 -4.92 -1.84
C VAL A 80 0.26 -6.09 -0.89
N PHE A 81 -0.69 -6.28 0.01
CA PHE A 81 -0.66 -7.37 0.98
C PHE A 81 -2.07 -7.87 1.30
N LYS A 82 -2.16 -9.10 1.80
CA LYS A 82 -3.41 -9.64 2.33
C LYS A 82 -3.70 -9.04 3.69
N THR A 83 -4.92 -8.51 3.90
CA THR A 83 -5.29 -7.96 5.21
C THR A 83 -5.25 -9.05 6.28
N PRO A 84 -4.68 -8.78 7.46
CA PRO A 84 -4.65 -9.74 8.56
C PRO A 84 -6.04 -10.16 9.05
N ALA A 85 -7.06 -9.33 8.82
CA ALA A 85 -8.41 -9.59 9.29
C ALA A 85 -9.05 -10.85 8.66
N ASP A 86 -8.77 -11.14 7.39
CA ASP A 86 -9.37 -12.27 6.67
C ASP A 86 -8.38 -13.10 5.84
N ASN A 87 -7.14 -12.64 5.69
CA ASN A 87 -6.10 -13.23 4.85
C ASN A 87 -6.51 -13.46 3.38
N ARG A 88 -7.51 -12.73 2.91
CA ARG A 88 -8.08 -12.88 1.55
C ARG A 88 -8.09 -11.57 0.77
N THR A 89 -8.52 -10.49 1.41
CA THR A 89 -8.67 -9.18 0.78
C THR A 89 -7.31 -8.54 0.53
N ASP A 90 -7.08 -8.10 -0.70
CA ASP A 90 -5.86 -7.36 -1.04
C ASP A 90 -6.01 -5.90 -0.63
N TYR A 91 -5.05 -5.42 0.15
CA TYR A 91 -4.88 -4.01 0.47
C TYR A 91 -3.64 -3.47 -0.22
N ILE A 92 -3.72 -2.21 -0.65
CA ILE A 92 -2.58 -1.44 -1.13
C ILE A 92 -2.42 -0.22 -0.23
N LYS A 93 -1.25 -0.09 0.39
CA LYS A 93 -0.95 1.00 1.34
C LYS A 93 0.52 1.38 1.27
N ARG A 94 0.84 2.54 1.85
CA ARG A 94 2.22 3.00 2.00
C ARG A 94 2.78 2.55 3.34
N LEU A 95 3.98 2.00 3.31
CA LEU A 95 4.74 1.64 4.50
C LEU A 95 5.26 2.89 5.20
N ILE A 96 4.76 3.16 6.40
CA ILE A 96 5.16 4.31 7.21
C ILE A 96 6.02 3.89 8.38
N GLY A 97 5.67 2.83 9.11
CA GLY A 97 6.40 2.38 10.29
C GLY A 97 7.06 1.03 10.09
N LEU A 98 8.32 0.95 10.52
CA LEU A 98 9.11 -0.28 10.60
C LEU A 98 9.03 -0.87 12.01
N PRO A 99 9.39 -2.16 12.21
CA PRO A 99 9.42 -2.78 13.53
C PRO A 99 10.20 -1.93 14.56
N GLY A 100 9.56 -1.63 15.68
CA GLY A 100 10.10 -0.81 16.78
C GLY A 100 9.81 0.69 16.65
N ASP A 101 9.23 1.16 15.55
CA ASP A 101 8.85 2.58 15.42
C ASP A 101 7.65 2.94 16.28
N GLU A 102 7.63 4.18 16.73
CA GLU A 102 6.48 4.84 17.36
C GLU A 102 5.80 5.77 16.36
N ILE A 103 4.50 5.62 16.17
CA ILE A 103 3.70 6.42 15.23
C ILE A 103 2.57 7.08 15.99
N GLN A 104 2.36 8.35 15.73
CA GLN A 104 1.29 9.13 16.35
C GLN A 104 0.83 10.24 15.40
N ILE A 105 -0.44 10.61 15.46
CA ILE A 105 -0.93 11.85 14.89
C ILE A 105 -1.12 12.84 16.05
N VAL A 106 -0.52 14.02 15.93
CA VAL A 106 -0.65 15.10 16.88
C VAL A 106 -0.98 16.39 16.12
N GLU A 107 -2.07 17.03 16.48
CA GLU A 107 -2.57 18.24 15.79
C GLU A 107 -2.69 18.06 14.26
N GLY A 108 -3.15 16.89 13.85
CA GLY A 108 -3.31 16.54 12.44
C GLY A 108 -1.99 16.33 11.67
N LYS A 109 -0.87 16.19 12.38
CA LYS A 109 0.45 15.96 11.81
C LYS A 109 0.97 14.59 12.19
N LEU A 110 1.55 13.90 11.22
CA LEU A 110 2.16 12.61 11.44
C LEU A 110 3.50 12.78 12.18
N ARG A 111 3.66 12.04 13.26
CA ARG A 111 4.92 11.91 13.99
C ARG A 111 5.44 10.48 13.89
N LEU A 112 6.73 10.38 13.72
CA LEU A 112 7.47 9.13 13.69
C LEU A 112 8.65 9.21 14.65
N ASN A 113 8.69 8.34 15.65
CA ASN A 113 9.70 8.34 16.72
C ASN A 113 9.82 9.71 17.39
N ASN A 114 8.69 10.29 17.75
CA ASN A 114 8.51 11.63 18.32
C ASN A 114 8.88 12.81 17.40
N ASN A 115 9.43 12.57 16.22
CA ASN A 115 9.75 13.62 15.24
C ASN A 115 8.58 13.85 14.29
N GLU A 116 8.21 15.10 14.08
CA GLU A 116 7.19 15.48 13.10
C GLU A 116 7.71 15.19 11.68
N ILE A 117 6.90 14.54 10.86
CA ILE A 117 7.19 14.34 9.44
C ILE A 117 7.07 15.71 8.74
N ALA A 118 8.17 16.13 8.13
CA ALA A 118 8.22 17.36 7.35
C ALA A 118 7.18 17.33 6.23
N ARG A 119 6.36 18.37 6.13
CA ARG A 119 5.35 18.49 5.09
C ARG A 119 5.21 19.90 4.57
N ASN A 120 5.08 20.04 3.26
CA ASN A 120 4.82 21.30 2.59
C ASN A 120 3.45 21.25 1.91
N LYS A 121 2.61 22.25 2.16
CA LYS A 121 1.34 22.36 1.46
C LYS A 121 1.59 22.60 -0.01
N ILE A 122 0.87 21.85 -0.85
CA ILE A 122 0.94 22.00 -2.29
C ILE A 122 -0.44 22.33 -2.88
N GLU A 123 -0.44 23.07 -3.98
CA GLU A 123 -1.66 23.35 -4.72
C GLU A 123 -1.93 22.20 -5.68
N MET A 124 -3.07 21.59 -5.51
CA MET A 124 -3.61 20.52 -6.37
C MET A 124 -5.12 20.70 -6.52
N ARG A 125 -5.79 19.72 -7.12
CA ARG A 125 -7.24 19.62 -7.10
C ARG A 125 -7.77 19.80 -5.68
N THR A 126 -8.94 20.40 -5.52
CA THR A 126 -9.51 20.69 -4.20
C THR A 126 -10.32 19.55 -3.61
N LYS A 127 -10.62 18.51 -4.39
CA LYS A 127 -11.48 17.39 -3.98
C LYS A 127 -10.81 16.04 -4.21
N ILE A 128 -11.11 15.10 -3.32
CA ILE A 128 -10.74 13.68 -3.41
C ILE A 128 -11.97 12.82 -3.17
N SER A 129 -11.92 11.59 -3.63
CA SER A 129 -12.96 10.59 -3.35
C SER A 129 -12.83 10.05 -1.93
N CYS A 130 -13.96 9.88 -1.26
CA CYS A 130 -14.04 9.25 0.06
C CYS A 130 -15.27 8.32 0.09
N GLY A 131 -15.07 7.06 -0.23
CA GLY A 131 -16.17 6.15 -0.53
C GLY A 131 -16.90 6.61 -1.80
N ASN A 132 -18.20 6.86 -1.67
CA ASN A 132 -19.06 7.31 -2.78
C ASN A 132 -19.17 8.84 -2.89
N GLU A 133 -18.47 9.60 -2.06
CA GLU A 133 -18.57 11.06 -2.00
C GLU A 133 -17.27 11.73 -2.40
N PHE A 134 -17.36 12.98 -2.86
CA PHE A 134 -16.22 13.85 -3.03
C PHE A 134 -16.15 14.85 -1.87
N ILE A 135 -14.99 14.92 -1.23
CA ILE A 135 -14.75 15.82 -0.10
C ILE A 135 -13.66 16.84 -0.42
N ASP A 136 -13.75 18.01 0.20
CA ASP A 136 -12.69 19.01 0.12
C ASP A 136 -11.45 18.52 0.86
N ALA A 137 -10.30 18.63 0.20
CA ALA A 137 -9.01 18.17 0.71
C ALA A 137 -7.93 19.24 0.63
N ILE A 138 -6.95 19.09 1.51
CA ILE A 138 -5.69 19.82 1.49
C ILE A 138 -4.60 18.79 1.21
N PHE A 139 -3.68 19.13 0.32
CA PHE A 139 -2.60 18.25 -0.08
C PHE A 139 -1.28 18.72 0.49
N TYR A 140 -0.53 17.78 1.02
CA TYR A 140 0.81 18.01 1.52
C TYR A 140 1.80 17.06 0.85
N LYS A 141 2.94 17.61 0.45
CA LYS A 141 4.11 16.82 0.11
C LYS A 141 4.83 16.49 1.40
N GLU A 142 4.80 15.24 1.79
CA GLU A 142 5.44 14.73 3.00
C GLU A 142 6.79 14.12 2.66
N THR A 143 7.79 14.36 3.51
CA THR A 143 9.16 13.83 3.34
C THR A 143 9.49 12.93 4.53
N LEU A 144 9.70 11.66 4.25
CA LEU A 144 10.08 10.65 5.25
C LEU A 144 11.56 10.78 5.65
N PRO A 145 11.99 10.21 6.78
CA PRO A 145 13.39 10.29 7.24
C PRO A 145 14.42 9.76 6.24
N ASN A 146 14.04 8.79 5.40
CA ASN A 146 14.86 8.26 4.31
C ASN A 146 14.82 9.11 3.02
N LYS A 147 14.31 10.34 3.10
CA LYS A 147 14.17 11.31 2.00
C LYS A 147 13.19 10.90 0.88
N LYS A 148 12.44 9.80 1.03
CA LYS A 148 11.34 9.49 0.12
C LYS A 148 10.21 10.51 0.33
N GLU A 149 9.72 11.05 -0.78
CA GLU A 149 8.65 12.04 -0.80
C GLU A 149 7.40 11.46 -1.43
N TYR A 150 6.24 11.88 -0.96
CA TYR A 150 4.95 11.53 -1.53
C TYR A 150 3.90 12.58 -1.18
N VAL A 151 2.79 12.57 -1.89
CA VAL A 151 1.67 13.46 -1.62
C VAL A 151 0.66 12.76 -0.72
N ALA A 152 0.29 13.39 0.38
CA ALA A 152 -0.79 12.94 1.25
C ALA A 152 -1.95 13.92 1.21
N ALA A 153 -3.18 13.39 1.20
CA ALA A 153 -4.41 14.16 1.20
C ALA A 153 -5.07 14.09 2.57
N TYR A 154 -5.51 15.24 3.06
CA TYR A 154 -6.20 15.42 4.33
C TYR A 154 -7.53 16.12 4.11
N ARG A 155 -8.57 15.77 4.85
CA ARG A 155 -9.81 16.51 4.84
C ARG A 155 -9.57 17.96 5.25
N LYS A 156 -10.19 18.88 4.54
CA LYS A 156 -10.13 20.31 4.91
C LYS A 156 -10.84 20.57 6.24
N LYS A 157 -11.90 19.81 6.53
CA LYS A 157 -12.63 19.84 7.80
C LYS A 157 -12.81 18.42 8.32
N GLY A 158 -12.57 18.20 9.61
CA GLY A 158 -12.76 16.91 10.26
C GLY A 158 -11.63 15.90 10.00
N THR A 159 -10.42 16.37 9.71
CA THR A 159 -9.23 15.51 9.71
C THR A 159 -8.96 14.97 11.11
N MET A 160 -8.41 13.77 11.18
CA MET A 160 -7.98 13.15 12.45
C MET A 160 -6.88 13.99 13.09
N MET A 161 -7.19 14.59 14.24
CA MET A 161 -6.29 15.52 14.92
C MET A 161 -5.29 14.82 15.83
N ASN A 162 -5.75 13.84 16.61
CA ASN A 162 -4.90 13.16 17.58
C ASN A 162 -5.21 11.67 17.60
N THR A 163 -4.19 10.85 17.83
CA THR A 163 -4.29 9.41 18.08
C THR A 163 -3.52 9.03 19.33
N ASP A 164 -3.78 7.84 19.84
CA ASP A 164 -2.85 7.17 20.72
C ASP A 164 -1.53 6.91 20.00
N LYS A 165 -0.49 6.61 20.77
CA LYS A 165 0.81 6.24 20.24
C LYS A 165 0.79 4.76 19.87
N PHE A 166 1.05 4.46 18.60
CA PHE A 166 1.20 3.11 18.08
C PHE A 166 2.67 2.70 18.09
N VAL A 167 3.01 1.64 18.80
CA VAL A 167 4.34 1.03 18.75
C VAL A 167 4.29 -0.17 17.83
N VAL A 168 5.09 -0.16 16.77
CA VAL A 168 5.10 -1.24 15.77
C VAL A 168 5.79 -2.48 16.37
N PRO A 169 5.09 -3.60 16.53
CA PRO A 169 5.68 -4.81 17.10
C PRO A 169 6.81 -5.37 16.21
N LYS A 170 7.64 -6.25 16.79
CA LYS A 170 8.63 -7.01 16.01
C LYS A 170 7.95 -7.78 14.89
N GLU A 171 8.58 -7.82 13.73
CA GLU A 171 8.09 -8.50 12.51
C GLU A 171 6.78 -7.95 11.93
N HIS A 172 6.30 -6.81 12.43
CA HIS A 172 5.14 -6.10 11.90
C HIS A 172 5.55 -4.80 11.23
N TYR A 173 4.66 -4.30 10.39
CA TYR A 173 4.82 -3.06 9.65
C TYR A 173 3.57 -2.21 9.81
N PHE A 174 3.74 -0.90 9.86
CA PHE A 174 2.63 0.03 9.98
C PHE A 174 2.37 0.70 8.62
N PHE A 175 1.19 0.49 8.10
CA PHE A 175 0.77 0.99 6.81
C PHE A 175 -0.26 2.10 6.93
N MET A 176 -0.16 3.10 6.07
CA MET A 176 -1.17 4.16 5.95
C MET A 176 -1.57 4.37 4.49
N GLY A 177 -2.83 4.79 4.29
CA GLY A 177 -3.25 5.32 3.00
C GLY A 177 -2.75 6.73 2.79
N ASP A 178 -2.49 7.10 1.54
CA ASP A 178 -2.12 8.47 1.18
C ASP A 178 -3.31 9.42 1.30
N ASN A 179 -4.54 8.91 1.11
CA ASN A 179 -5.78 9.57 1.49
C ASN A 179 -6.04 9.34 2.99
N ARG A 180 -5.46 10.21 3.82
CA ARG A 180 -5.33 10.04 5.27
C ARG A 180 -6.63 9.79 6.00
N ASP A 181 -7.67 10.53 5.68
CA ASP A 181 -8.95 10.48 6.39
C ASP A 181 -9.97 9.53 5.73
N CYS A 182 -9.65 9.00 4.55
CA CYS A 182 -10.50 8.09 3.79
C CYS A 182 -9.82 6.73 3.52
N SER A 183 -8.98 6.30 4.46
CA SER A 183 -8.28 5.03 4.40
C SER A 183 -8.53 4.23 5.67
N LYS A 184 -8.99 2.99 5.50
CA LYS A 184 -8.91 1.97 6.55
C LYS A 184 -7.53 1.33 6.49
N ASP A 185 -6.72 1.55 7.53
CA ASP A 185 -5.31 1.14 7.57
C ASP A 185 -4.86 0.80 9.01
N SER A 186 -3.55 0.75 9.28
CA SER A 186 -3.03 0.31 10.58
C SER A 186 -3.40 1.19 11.78
N ARG A 187 -4.12 2.27 11.57
CA ARG A 187 -4.65 3.12 12.66
C ARG A 187 -5.95 2.59 13.28
N TYR A 188 -6.57 1.56 12.67
CA TYR A 188 -7.88 1.00 13.05
C TYR A 188 -7.81 -0.48 13.36
#